data_bb2825c82c1e815599498b85d50d251e
#
_entry.id   bb2825c82c1e815599498b85d50d251e
#
_cell.length_a   1.000
_cell.length_b   1.000
_cell.length_c   1.000
_cell.angle_alpha   90.00
_cell.angle_beta   90.00
_cell.angle_gamma   90.00
#
_symmetry.space_group_name_H-M   'P 1'
#
loop_
_entity.id
_entity.type
_entity.pdbx_description
1 polymer ?
#
loop_
_entity_poly.entity_id
_entity_poly.type
_entity_poly.pdbx_seq_one_letter_code
_entity_poly.pdbx_strand_id
1 'polypeptide(L)'
;MCKVEEFYDFKNGLNKEKEFFGSGVPIVNFVDVFHNRGLTPEMLKGRVTLSKKEIKNFEVKQGDIFFTRTSETINEIGYPSVTLGVPTDTVFSGFVLRGRARSVDPMDNLFKRYVFFTESFRNEMVKKSSMTTRALTSGTAIKEMYVQYPSSKDEQHKIGAFLAQIDDTIALHQRKLDQLKELKKAYLQLMFASTNTKNDKLPKLRFTGFKGYWELCK
;
A
#
# COMPACT_ATOMS: atom_id res chain seq x y z
N MET A 1 6.36 6.63 -26.04
CA MET A 1 5.47 7.18 -25.01
C MET A 1 4.04 6.92 -25.49
N CYS A 2 3.24 6.18 -24.71
CA CYS A 2 1.89 5.76 -25.10
C CYS A 2 0.89 6.33 -24.11
N LYS A 3 -0.30 6.68 -24.58
CA LYS A 3 -1.38 7.11 -23.69
C LYS A 3 -1.99 5.91 -22.96
N VAL A 4 -2.34 6.11 -21.69
CA VAL A 4 -2.99 5.07 -20.87
C VAL A 4 -4.31 4.62 -21.48
N GLU A 5 -5.05 5.51 -22.16
CA GLU A 5 -6.30 5.19 -22.84
C GLU A 5 -6.18 4.16 -23.99
N GLU A 6 -4.98 3.98 -24.54
CA GLU A 6 -4.74 3.00 -25.60
C GLU A 6 -4.89 1.55 -25.06
N PHE A 7 -4.66 1.34 -23.79
CA PHE A 7 -4.58 0.01 -23.18
C PHE A 7 -5.63 -0.29 -22.12
N TYR A 8 -6.06 0.74 -21.36
CA TYR A 8 -6.90 0.53 -20.18
C TYR A 8 -8.23 1.26 -20.23
N ASP A 9 -9.27 0.55 -19.80
CA ASP A 9 -10.55 1.13 -19.44
C ASP A 9 -10.68 1.29 -17.93
N PHE A 10 -11.25 2.44 -17.52
CA PHE A 10 -11.44 2.75 -16.12
C PHE A 10 -12.89 2.63 -15.69
N LYS A 11 -13.11 2.13 -14.48
CA LYS A 11 -14.41 2.00 -13.86
C LYS A 11 -14.37 2.48 -12.41
N ASN A 12 -15.40 3.24 -12.03
CA ASN A 12 -15.65 3.57 -10.63
C ASN A 12 -16.11 2.34 -9.86
N GLY A 13 -15.74 2.25 -8.59
CA GLY A 13 -16.14 1.14 -7.74
C GLY A 13 -17.53 1.29 -7.15
N LEU A 14 -17.86 0.32 -6.33
CA LEU A 14 -19.14 0.15 -5.68
C LEU A 14 -19.35 1.19 -4.58
N ASN A 15 -20.54 1.81 -4.55
CA ASN A 15 -21.04 2.55 -3.40
C ASN A 15 -22.19 1.77 -2.76
N LYS A 16 -22.08 1.50 -1.47
CA LYS A 16 -23.09 0.81 -0.66
C LYS A 16 -23.25 1.50 0.69
N GLU A 17 -24.39 1.32 1.31
CA GLU A 17 -24.69 1.77 2.66
C GLU A 17 -23.91 0.95 3.69
N LYS A 18 -23.67 1.53 4.85
CA LYS A 18 -22.81 0.98 5.91
C LYS A 18 -23.23 -0.42 6.37
N GLU A 19 -24.50 -0.70 6.37
CA GLU A 19 -25.11 -1.97 6.83
C GLU A 19 -24.68 -3.19 5.99
N PHE A 20 -24.29 -2.99 4.73
CA PHE A 20 -23.85 -4.08 3.84
C PHE A 20 -22.39 -4.51 4.07
N PHE A 21 -21.63 -3.76 4.90
CA PHE A 21 -20.23 -4.06 5.18
C PHE A 21 -20.05 -4.92 6.42
N GLY A 22 -18.96 -5.68 6.46
CA GLY A 22 -18.58 -6.57 7.58
C GLY A 22 -18.71 -8.06 7.29
N SER A 23 -19.54 -8.46 6.31
CA SER A 23 -19.72 -9.85 5.89
C SER A 23 -19.83 -9.97 4.38
N GLY A 24 -19.72 -11.19 3.84
CA GLY A 24 -19.85 -11.47 2.41
C GLY A 24 -18.51 -11.57 1.67
N VAL A 25 -18.46 -11.02 0.45
CA VAL A 25 -17.30 -11.14 -0.46
C VAL A 25 -16.20 -10.14 -0.13
N PRO A 26 -14.93 -10.44 -0.49
CA PRO A 26 -13.81 -9.51 -0.31
C PRO A 26 -14.00 -8.22 -1.12
N ILE A 27 -13.59 -7.10 -0.53
CA ILE A 27 -13.63 -5.79 -1.19
C ILE A 27 -12.29 -5.08 -1.10
N VAL A 28 -11.80 -4.59 -2.25
CA VAL A 28 -10.63 -3.72 -2.32
C VAL A 28 -11.04 -2.31 -1.87
N ASN A 29 -10.45 -1.83 -0.79
CA ASN A 29 -10.72 -0.52 -0.22
C ASN A 29 -9.56 0.46 -0.48
N PHE A 30 -9.77 1.73 -0.15
CA PHE A 30 -8.78 2.78 -0.24
C PHE A 30 -7.45 2.42 0.46
N VAL A 31 -7.53 1.93 1.70
CA VAL A 31 -6.35 1.59 2.54
C VAL A 31 -5.52 0.46 1.91
N ASP A 32 -6.19 -0.51 1.28
CA ASP A 32 -5.51 -1.63 0.61
C ASP A 32 -4.66 -1.11 -0.56
N VAL A 33 -5.21 -0.21 -1.36
CA VAL A 33 -4.52 0.41 -2.51
C VAL A 33 -3.45 1.40 -2.07
N PHE A 34 -3.75 2.24 -1.08
CA PHE A 34 -2.87 3.31 -0.64
C PHE A 34 -1.55 2.80 -0.03
N HIS A 35 -1.61 1.69 0.73
CA HIS A 35 -0.45 1.16 1.44
C HIS A 35 0.29 0.05 0.69
N ASN A 36 -0.28 -0.51 -0.38
CA ASN A 36 0.31 -1.67 -1.05
C ASN A 36 0.45 -1.44 -2.55
N ARG A 37 1.64 -1.68 -3.09
CA ARG A 37 1.89 -1.64 -4.54
C ARG A 37 1.32 -2.86 -5.29
N GLY A 38 1.03 -3.93 -4.57
CA GLY A 38 0.45 -5.16 -5.10
C GLY A 38 -0.53 -5.77 -4.12
N LEU A 39 -1.66 -6.26 -4.63
CA LEU A 39 -2.73 -6.85 -3.84
C LEU A 39 -2.83 -8.34 -4.11
N THR A 40 -2.87 -9.13 -3.05
CA THR A 40 -3.25 -10.53 -3.11
C THR A 40 -4.57 -10.74 -2.36
N PRO A 41 -5.34 -11.79 -2.66
CA PRO A 41 -6.64 -12.03 -2.00
C PRO A 41 -6.56 -12.10 -0.48
N GLU A 42 -5.45 -12.64 0.05
CA GLU A 42 -5.22 -12.84 1.50
C GLU A 42 -5.04 -11.52 2.26
N MET A 43 -4.62 -10.46 1.58
CA MET A 43 -4.43 -9.14 2.17
C MET A 43 -5.76 -8.41 2.39
N LEU A 44 -6.81 -8.76 1.64
CA LEU A 44 -8.10 -8.07 1.68
C LEU A 44 -8.91 -8.49 2.91
N LYS A 45 -8.99 -7.60 3.88
CA LYS A 45 -9.75 -7.82 5.13
C LYS A 45 -11.20 -7.34 5.04
N GLY A 46 -11.48 -6.35 4.21
CA GLY A 46 -12.82 -5.80 4.01
C GLY A 46 -13.78 -6.83 3.42
N ARG A 47 -15.05 -6.77 3.84
CA ARG A 47 -16.12 -7.65 3.35
C ARG A 47 -17.36 -6.83 3.05
N VAL A 48 -18.12 -7.25 2.04
CA VAL A 48 -19.38 -6.61 1.66
C VAL A 48 -20.39 -7.65 1.16
N THR A 49 -21.63 -7.50 1.58
CA THR A 49 -22.73 -8.37 1.14
C THR A 49 -23.35 -7.82 -0.15
N LEU A 50 -23.35 -8.60 -1.21
CA LEU A 50 -23.79 -8.21 -2.54
C LEU A 50 -24.59 -9.32 -3.23
N SER A 51 -25.43 -8.91 -4.17
CA SER A 51 -26.07 -9.82 -5.11
C SER A 51 -25.06 -10.34 -6.15
N LYS A 52 -25.32 -11.53 -6.72
CA LYS A 52 -24.49 -12.11 -7.80
C LYS A 52 -24.30 -11.15 -8.99
N LYS A 53 -25.32 -10.34 -9.31
CA LYS A 53 -25.25 -9.34 -10.39
C LYS A 53 -24.25 -8.21 -10.07
N GLU A 54 -24.24 -7.74 -8.82
CA GLU A 54 -23.30 -6.70 -8.36
C GLU A 54 -21.88 -7.25 -8.31
N ILE A 55 -21.66 -8.47 -7.80
CA ILE A 55 -20.35 -9.11 -7.79
C ILE A 55 -19.79 -9.17 -9.22
N LYS A 56 -20.57 -9.68 -10.18
CA LYS A 56 -20.15 -9.72 -11.59
C LYS A 56 -19.87 -8.34 -12.18
N ASN A 57 -20.65 -7.33 -11.79
CA ASN A 57 -20.48 -5.96 -12.29
C ASN A 57 -19.18 -5.30 -11.75
N PHE A 58 -18.83 -5.55 -10.49
CA PHE A 58 -17.66 -4.96 -9.83
C PHE A 58 -16.52 -5.95 -9.63
N GLU A 59 -16.51 -7.04 -10.40
CA GLU A 59 -15.49 -8.09 -10.33
C GLU A 59 -14.07 -7.55 -10.48
N VAL A 60 -13.18 -8.02 -9.62
CA VAL A 60 -11.73 -7.80 -9.68
C VAL A 60 -11.08 -8.99 -10.38
N LYS A 61 -10.13 -8.73 -11.27
CA LYS A 61 -9.34 -9.75 -11.98
C LYS A 61 -7.86 -9.55 -11.73
N GLN A 62 -7.11 -10.63 -11.88
CA GLN A 62 -5.65 -10.55 -11.88
C GLN A 62 -5.17 -9.56 -12.95
N GLY A 63 -4.22 -8.71 -12.59
CA GLY A 63 -3.69 -7.68 -13.46
C GLY A 63 -4.49 -6.38 -13.51
N ASP A 64 -5.67 -6.30 -12.87
CA ASP A 64 -6.36 -5.03 -12.68
C ASP A 64 -5.46 -4.05 -11.90
N ILE A 65 -5.46 -2.80 -12.33
CA ILE A 65 -4.76 -1.71 -11.64
C ILE A 65 -5.81 -0.89 -10.89
N PHE A 66 -5.54 -0.62 -9.63
CA PHE A 66 -6.34 0.30 -8.83
C PHE A 66 -5.59 1.60 -8.60
N PHE A 67 -6.32 2.71 -8.62
CA PHE A 67 -5.80 4.02 -8.23
C PHE A 67 -6.68 4.59 -7.12
N THR A 68 -6.08 5.20 -6.10
CA THR A 68 -6.84 5.95 -5.10
C THR A 68 -7.52 7.13 -5.77
N ARG A 69 -8.84 7.28 -5.53
CA ARG A 69 -9.66 8.32 -6.19
C ARG A 69 -9.59 9.66 -5.47
N THR A 70 -9.36 9.62 -4.16
CA THR A 70 -9.30 10.80 -3.29
C THR A 70 -8.05 10.77 -2.44
N SER A 71 -7.55 11.93 -2.01
CA SER A 71 -6.47 12.04 -1.03
C SER A 71 -6.63 13.31 -0.19
N GLU A 72 -6.04 13.32 1.00
CA GLU A 72 -5.91 14.54 1.83
C GLU A 72 -4.89 15.51 1.21
N THR A 73 -3.88 15.00 0.52
CA THR A 73 -2.84 15.79 -0.13
C THR A 73 -2.80 15.53 -1.64
N ILE A 74 -2.51 16.58 -2.41
CA ILE A 74 -2.44 16.46 -3.87
C ILE A 74 -1.27 15.55 -4.31
N ASN A 75 -0.19 15.49 -3.54
CA ASN A 75 0.97 14.68 -3.87
C ASN A 75 0.74 13.16 -3.73
N GLU A 76 -0.29 12.76 -2.99
CA GLU A 76 -0.63 11.34 -2.75
C GLU A 76 -1.83 10.88 -3.59
N ILE A 77 -2.42 11.78 -4.39
CA ILE A 77 -3.56 11.40 -5.22
C ILE A 77 -3.18 10.33 -6.25
N GLY A 78 -4.09 9.41 -6.52
CA GLY A 78 -3.93 8.41 -7.55
C GLY A 78 -2.76 7.43 -7.28
N TYR A 79 -2.52 7.04 -6.02
CA TYR A 79 -1.55 5.97 -5.72
C TYR A 79 -2.03 4.66 -6.35
N PRO A 80 -1.17 3.99 -7.12
CA PRO A 80 -1.52 2.77 -7.82
C PRO A 80 -1.28 1.52 -7.00
N SER A 81 -2.08 0.48 -7.26
CA SER A 81 -1.84 -0.89 -6.79
C SER A 81 -2.31 -1.90 -7.84
N VAL A 82 -1.67 -3.05 -7.93
CA VAL A 82 -1.95 -4.08 -8.94
C VAL A 82 -2.41 -5.37 -8.29
N THR A 83 -3.46 -5.98 -8.83
CA THR A 83 -3.89 -7.32 -8.38
C THR A 83 -2.93 -8.39 -8.89
N LEU A 84 -2.16 -9.02 -8.00
CA LEU A 84 -1.13 -10.01 -8.31
C LEU A 84 -1.66 -11.45 -8.29
N GLY A 85 -2.56 -11.76 -7.37
CA GLY A 85 -3.20 -13.08 -7.25
C GLY A 85 -4.43 -13.23 -8.13
N VAL A 86 -5.03 -14.40 -8.10
CA VAL A 86 -6.33 -14.68 -8.75
C VAL A 86 -7.44 -14.47 -7.72
N PRO A 87 -8.14 -13.35 -7.74
CA PRO A 87 -9.20 -13.08 -6.78
C PRO A 87 -10.46 -13.90 -7.12
N THR A 88 -11.15 -14.37 -6.07
CA THR A 88 -12.45 -15.04 -6.21
C THR A 88 -13.53 -14.13 -5.64
N ASP A 89 -14.59 -13.91 -6.39
CA ASP A 89 -15.76 -13.09 -6.01
C ASP A 89 -15.41 -11.73 -5.37
N THR A 90 -14.23 -11.20 -5.69
CA THR A 90 -13.71 -9.95 -5.13
C THR A 90 -14.24 -8.75 -5.90
N VAL A 91 -14.63 -7.72 -5.17
CA VAL A 91 -15.12 -6.45 -5.71
C VAL A 91 -14.26 -5.26 -5.26
N PHE A 92 -14.59 -4.04 -5.68
CA PHE A 92 -13.83 -2.84 -5.29
C PHE A 92 -14.74 -1.66 -4.96
N SER A 93 -14.29 -0.87 -4.00
CA SER A 93 -15.01 0.25 -3.39
C SER A 93 -14.98 1.50 -4.28
N GLY A 94 -15.99 2.37 -4.16
CA GLY A 94 -16.08 3.65 -4.86
C GLY A 94 -14.98 4.67 -4.53
N PHE A 95 -14.15 4.39 -3.50
CA PHE A 95 -12.99 5.22 -3.17
C PHE A 95 -11.75 4.92 -4.02
N VAL A 96 -11.84 3.91 -4.89
CA VAL A 96 -10.78 3.55 -5.84
C VAL A 96 -11.32 3.47 -7.26
N LEU A 97 -10.43 3.69 -8.23
CA LEU A 97 -10.68 3.54 -9.66
C LEU A 97 -9.99 2.26 -10.14
N ARG A 98 -10.70 1.41 -10.85
CA ARG A 98 -10.11 0.23 -11.49
C ARG A 98 -9.77 0.52 -12.93
N GLY A 99 -8.50 0.33 -13.32
CA GLY A 99 -8.05 0.22 -14.69
C GLY A 99 -7.91 -1.25 -15.08
N ARG A 100 -8.55 -1.66 -16.18
CA ARG A 100 -8.46 -3.01 -16.75
C ARG A 100 -8.02 -2.94 -18.21
N ALA A 101 -7.09 -3.83 -18.59
CA ALA A 101 -6.67 -3.93 -19.97
C ALA A 101 -7.83 -4.31 -20.89
N ARG A 102 -7.93 -3.64 -22.05
CA ARG A 102 -8.97 -3.90 -23.07
C ARG A 102 -8.78 -5.20 -23.81
N SER A 103 -7.52 -5.60 -23.95
CA SER A 103 -7.09 -6.80 -24.66
C SER A 103 -5.90 -7.42 -23.92
N VAL A 104 -4.89 -7.91 -24.64
CA VAL A 104 -3.63 -8.36 -24.02
C VAL A 104 -2.95 -7.15 -23.37
N ASP A 105 -2.69 -7.28 -22.06
CA ASP A 105 -2.03 -6.22 -21.30
C ASP A 105 -0.58 -6.05 -21.81
N PRO A 106 -0.16 -4.85 -22.24
CA PRO A 106 1.20 -4.63 -22.72
C PRO A 106 2.25 -4.67 -21.59
N MET A 107 1.81 -4.57 -20.34
CA MET A 107 2.69 -4.50 -19.20
C MET A 107 2.64 -5.76 -18.31
N ASP A 108 3.81 -6.18 -17.81
CA ASP A 108 3.94 -7.22 -16.79
C ASP A 108 3.39 -6.73 -15.44
N ASN A 109 2.78 -7.65 -14.67
CA ASN A 109 2.14 -7.28 -13.41
C ASN A 109 3.12 -6.79 -12.33
N LEU A 110 4.34 -7.31 -12.29
CA LEU A 110 5.35 -6.83 -11.34
C LEU A 110 5.85 -5.43 -11.74
N PHE A 111 6.05 -5.20 -13.03
CA PHE A 111 6.43 -3.90 -13.56
C PHE A 111 5.37 -2.83 -13.30
N LYS A 112 4.09 -3.16 -13.47
CA LYS A 112 2.96 -2.25 -13.21
C LYS A 112 2.93 -1.71 -11.78
N ARG A 113 3.46 -2.44 -10.80
CA ARG A 113 3.59 -1.97 -9.40
C ARG A 113 4.39 -0.68 -9.26
N TYR A 114 5.26 -0.39 -10.25
CA TYR A 114 6.26 0.69 -10.16
C TYR A 114 6.10 1.76 -11.22
N VAL A 115 5.74 1.41 -12.44
CA VAL A 115 5.71 2.34 -13.58
C VAL A 115 4.85 3.57 -13.32
N PHE A 116 3.74 3.41 -12.61
CA PHE A 116 2.84 4.51 -12.25
C PHE A 116 3.30 5.34 -11.03
N PHE A 117 4.44 4.96 -10.42
CA PHE A 117 5.15 5.75 -9.41
C PHE A 117 6.32 6.55 -9.99
N THR A 118 6.60 6.44 -11.29
CA THR A 118 7.63 7.26 -11.92
C THR A 118 7.31 8.75 -11.77
N GLU A 119 8.35 9.56 -11.64
CA GLU A 119 8.20 11.02 -11.41
C GLU A 119 7.37 11.68 -12.52
N SER A 120 7.59 11.29 -13.78
CA SER A 120 6.83 11.80 -14.92
C SER A 120 5.33 11.53 -14.79
N PHE A 121 4.95 10.28 -14.45
CA PHE A 121 3.55 9.91 -14.27
C PHE A 121 2.93 10.59 -13.04
N ARG A 122 3.66 10.68 -11.93
CA ARG A 122 3.21 11.36 -10.71
C ARG A 122 2.97 12.85 -10.94
N ASN A 123 3.85 13.51 -11.67
CA ASN A 123 3.69 14.92 -12.03
C ASN A 123 2.46 15.15 -12.91
N GLU A 124 2.18 14.28 -13.88
CA GLU A 124 0.94 14.34 -14.65
C GLU A 124 -0.30 14.09 -13.79
N MET A 125 -0.24 13.11 -12.87
CA MET A 125 -1.33 12.82 -11.94
C MET A 125 -1.69 14.06 -11.12
N VAL A 126 -0.72 14.74 -10.54
CA VAL A 126 -0.92 15.97 -9.77
C VAL A 126 -1.52 17.08 -10.64
N LYS A 127 -0.97 17.30 -11.85
CA LYS A 127 -1.44 18.36 -12.77
C LYS A 127 -2.86 18.14 -13.27
N LYS A 128 -3.25 16.89 -13.51
CA LYS A 128 -4.58 16.53 -14.06
C LYS A 128 -5.63 16.23 -12.98
N SER A 129 -5.25 16.29 -11.70
CA SER A 129 -6.17 16.13 -10.57
C SER A 129 -6.62 17.50 -10.05
N SER A 130 -7.82 17.54 -9.50
CA SER A 130 -8.35 18.76 -8.86
C SER A 130 -8.08 18.73 -7.35
N MET A 131 -7.90 19.89 -6.75
CA MET A 131 -7.78 20.06 -5.31
C MET A 131 -8.80 21.11 -4.85
N THR A 132 -9.72 20.67 -4.00
CA THR A 132 -10.65 21.54 -3.26
C THR A 132 -10.46 21.29 -1.76
N THR A 133 -11.42 20.76 -1.06
CA THR A 133 -11.23 20.26 0.32
C THR A 133 -10.35 19.00 0.35
N ARG A 134 -10.43 18.18 -0.69
CA ARG A 134 -9.60 16.98 -0.92
C ARG A 134 -9.14 16.94 -2.37
N ALA A 135 -8.02 16.27 -2.61
CA ALA A 135 -7.59 15.97 -3.96
C ALA A 135 -8.50 14.90 -4.57
N LEU A 136 -8.85 15.09 -5.84
CA LEU A 136 -9.71 14.19 -6.61
C LEU A 136 -9.09 13.90 -7.97
N THR A 137 -9.11 12.63 -8.37
CA THR A 137 -8.77 12.21 -9.74
C THR A 137 -9.92 11.40 -10.36
N SER A 138 -9.89 11.25 -11.67
CA SER A 138 -10.91 10.53 -12.43
C SER A 138 -10.29 9.58 -13.45
N GLY A 139 -11.05 8.57 -13.86
CA GLY A 139 -10.63 7.67 -14.94
C GLY A 139 -10.37 8.41 -16.27
N THR A 140 -11.09 9.48 -16.54
CA THR A 140 -10.87 10.35 -17.71
C THR A 140 -9.52 11.05 -17.65
N ALA A 141 -9.18 11.62 -16.49
CA ALA A 141 -7.88 12.27 -16.28
C ALA A 141 -6.72 11.28 -16.45
N ILE A 142 -6.84 10.06 -15.90
CA ILE A 142 -5.79 9.04 -16.02
C ILE A 142 -5.64 8.55 -17.46
N LYS A 143 -6.72 8.40 -18.19
CA LYS A 143 -6.69 8.00 -19.63
C LYS A 143 -5.81 8.91 -20.48
N GLU A 144 -5.79 10.20 -20.20
CA GLU A 144 -5.00 11.19 -20.91
C GLU A 144 -3.52 11.25 -20.54
N MET A 145 -3.10 10.50 -19.51
CA MET A 145 -1.71 10.46 -19.07
C MET A 145 -0.86 9.56 -19.96
N TYR A 146 0.45 9.79 -19.93
CA TYR A 146 1.40 9.01 -20.71
C TYR A 146 2.21 8.07 -19.81
N VAL A 147 2.52 6.91 -20.36
CA VAL A 147 3.38 5.92 -19.71
C VAL A 147 4.47 5.45 -20.68
N GLN A 148 5.64 5.17 -20.14
CA GLN A 148 6.77 4.59 -20.89
C GLN A 148 7.10 3.22 -20.29
N TYR A 149 7.31 2.23 -21.14
CA TYR A 149 7.67 0.88 -20.72
C TYR A 149 8.52 0.19 -21.80
N PRO A 150 9.40 -0.74 -21.44
CA PRO A 150 10.13 -1.58 -22.37
C PRO A 150 9.17 -2.41 -23.22
N SER A 151 9.49 -2.65 -24.50
CA SER A 151 8.68 -3.53 -25.35
C SER A 151 8.76 -5.01 -24.92
N SER A 152 9.87 -5.42 -24.32
CA SER A 152 10.08 -6.79 -23.85
C SER A 152 9.43 -6.99 -22.47
N LYS A 153 8.47 -7.91 -22.40
CA LYS A 153 7.89 -8.32 -21.11
C LYS A 153 8.88 -8.98 -20.16
N ASP A 154 9.90 -9.67 -20.69
CA ASP A 154 10.97 -10.24 -19.89
C ASP A 154 11.79 -9.14 -19.18
N GLU A 155 12.12 -8.06 -19.89
CA GLU A 155 12.79 -6.91 -19.29
C GLU A 155 11.90 -6.23 -18.23
N GLN A 156 10.62 -6.01 -18.54
CA GLN A 156 9.66 -5.48 -17.58
C GLN A 156 9.59 -6.34 -16.32
N HIS A 157 9.49 -7.65 -16.48
CA HIS A 157 9.46 -8.61 -15.36
C HIS A 157 10.72 -8.51 -14.48
N LYS A 158 11.90 -8.47 -15.10
CA LYS A 158 13.18 -8.32 -14.39
C LYS A 158 13.25 -7.00 -13.61
N ILE A 159 12.83 -5.90 -14.21
CA ILE A 159 12.76 -4.59 -13.53
C ILE A 159 11.81 -4.67 -12.33
N GLY A 160 10.60 -5.20 -12.53
CA GLY A 160 9.60 -5.33 -11.48
C GLY A 160 10.05 -6.24 -10.33
N ALA A 161 10.66 -7.38 -10.65
CA ALA A 161 11.20 -8.31 -9.65
C ALA A 161 12.35 -7.69 -8.84
N PHE A 162 13.27 -6.99 -9.50
CA PHE A 162 14.40 -6.32 -8.84
C PHE A 162 13.90 -5.23 -7.86
N LEU A 163 12.95 -4.41 -8.27
CA LEU A 163 12.39 -3.37 -7.41
C LEU A 163 11.59 -3.99 -6.24
N ALA A 164 10.89 -5.10 -6.47
CA ALA A 164 10.20 -5.83 -5.40
C ALA A 164 11.18 -6.36 -4.35
N GLN A 165 12.33 -6.89 -4.78
CA GLN A 165 13.38 -7.35 -3.85
C GLN A 165 13.95 -6.19 -3.01
N ILE A 166 14.07 -4.99 -3.58
CA ILE A 166 14.48 -3.80 -2.83
C ILE A 166 13.41 -3.43 -1.79
N ASP A 167 12.11 -3.41 -2.16
CA ASP A 167 11.02 -3.15 -1.22
C ASP A 167 11.04 -4.16 -0.04
N ASP A 168 11.22 -5.45 -0.32
CA ASP A 168 11.30 -6.50 0.71
C ASP A 168 12.51 -6.30 1.63
N THR A 169 13.65 -5.90 1.08
CA THR A 169 14.86 -5.58 1.84
C THR A 169 14.65 -4.37 2.77
N ILE A 170 14.03 -3.31 2.26
CA ILE A 170 13.67 -2.13 3.06
C ILE A 170 12.74 -2.53 4.20
N ALA A 171 11.70 -3.32 3.93
CA ALA A 171 10.76 -3.78 4.94
C ALA A 171 11.42 -4.66 6.02
N LEU A 172 12.39 -5.50 5.63
CA LEU A 172 13.17 -6.31 6.57
C LEU A 172 14.03 -5.44 7.49
N HIS A 173 14.75 -4.47 6.92
CA HIS A 173 15.58 -3.54 7.70
C HIS A 173 14.74 -2.65 8.62
N GLN A 174 13.57 -2.21 8.19
CA GLN A 174 12.65 -1.44 9.03
C GLN A 174 12.20 -2.26 10.25
N ARG A 175 11.79 -3.52 10.05
CA ARG A 175 11.42 -4.44 11.15
C ARG A 175 12.58 -4.65 12.14
N LYS A 176 13.79 -4.84 11.62
CA LYS A 176 14.98 -5.00 12.47
C LYS A 176 15.29 -3.74 13.27
N LEU A 177 15.14 -2.57 12.66
CA LEU A 177 15.30 -1.28 13.33
C LEU A 177 14.31 -1.12 14.48
N ASP A 178 13.04 -1.47 14.24
CA ASP A 178 12.00 -1.35 15.26
C ASP A 178 12.24 -2.35 16.42
N GLN A 179 12.67 -3.58 16.14
CA GLN A 179 13.09 -4.55 17.14
C GLN A 179 14.26 -4.03 17.99
N LEU A 180 15.27 -3.41 17.37
CA LEU A 180 16.41 -2.83 18.06
C LEU A 180 16.01 -1.63 18.93
N LYS A 181 15.06 -0.81 18.50
CA LYS A 181 14.49 0.28 19.30
C LYS A 181 13.78 -0.25 20.56
N GLU A 182 12.97 -1.29 20.43
CA GLU A 182 12.30 -1.92 21.58
C GLU A 182 13.31 -2.58 22.51
N LEU A 183 14.33 -3.24 21.99
CA LEU A 183 15.40 -3.82 22.78
C LEU A 183 16.17 -2.74 23.56
N LYS A 184 16.54 -1.63 22.91
CA LYS A 184 17.17 -0.47 23.57
C LYS A 184 16.30 0.06 24.71
N LYS A 185 14.99 0.19 24.46
CA LYS A 185 14.04 0.65 25.47
C LYS A 185 13.99 -0.29 26.68
N ALA A 186 13.96 -1.60 26.43
CA ALA A 186 13.99 -2.61 27.50
C ALA A 186 15.29 -2.53 28.33
N TYR A 187 16.44 -2.42 27.67
CA TYR A 187 17.73 -2.26 28.38
C TYR A 187 17.80 -0.97 29.17
N LEU A 188 17.28 0.13 28.69
CA LEU A 188 17.20 1.37 29.47
C LEU A 188 16.40 1.19 30.77
N GLN A 189 15.35 0.39 30.77
CA GLN A 189 14.58 0.10 31.98
C GLN A 189 15.25 -0.89 32.90
N LEU A 190 16.00 -1.86 32.38
CA LEU A 190 16.65 -2.91 33.17
C LEU A 190 18.01 -2.51 33.74
N MET A 191 18.77 -1.70 32.98
CA MET A 191 20.14 -1.31 33.31
C MET A 191 20.22 -0.03 34.14
N PHE A 192 19.12 0.68 34.34
CA PHE A 192 19.04 1.85 35.19
C PHE A 192 18.25 1.52 36.47
N ALA A 193 18.69 2.07 37.63
CA ALA A 193 17.98 1.92 38.87
C ALA A 193 16.66 2.68 38.86
N SER A 194 15.61 2.09 39.42
CA SER A 194 14.32 2.75 39.54
C SER A 194 14.34 3.81 40.62
N THR A 195 13.79 4.99 40.37
CA THR A 195 13.64 6.05 41.38
C THR A 195 12.40 5.88 42.28
N ASN A 196 11.52 4.92 41.95
CA ASN A 196 10.17 4.82 42.52
C ASN A 196 10.11 3.92 43.78
N THR A 197 11.18 3.22 44.17
CA THR A 197 11.19 2.36 45.35
C THR A 197 12.38 2.67 46.23
N LYS A 198 12.12 2.91 47.51
CA LYS A 198 13.18 3.20 48.55
C LYS A 198 14.25 2.10 48.66
N ASN A 199 13.99 0.92 48.07
CA ASN A 199 14.87 -0.26 48.23
C ASN A 199 15.61 -0.66 46.92
N ASP A 200 15.27 -0.11 45.75
CA ASP A 200 15.89 -0.50 44.49
C ASP A 200 17.03 0.46 44.10
N LYS A 201 18.14 0.39 44.85
CA LYS A 201 19.38 1.12 44.51
C LYS A 201 20.25 0.37 43.49
N LEU A 202 19.77 -0.72 42.93
CA LEU A 202 20.48 -1.53 41.95
C LEU A 202 19.64 -1.71 40.68
N PRO A 203 20.25 -1.60 39.50
CA PRO A 203 19.56 -1.99 38.26
C PRO A 203 19.32 -3.50 38.22
N LYS A 204 18.26 -3.93 37.57
CA LYS A 204 17.92 -5.35 37.38
C LYS A 204 18.92 -6.10 36.50
N LEU A 205 19.61 -5.38 35.62
CA LEU A 205 20.65 -5.92 34.76
C LEU A 205 21.90 -5.07 34.84
N ARG A 206 23.07 -5.72 35.03
CA ARG A 206 24.39 -5.09 35.07
C ARG A 206 25.43 -5.92 34.34
N PHE A 207 26.50 -5.28 33.92
CA PHE A 207 27.67 -6.00 33.42
C PHE A 207 28.34 -6.80 34.53
N THR A 208 28.90 -7.96 34.20
CA THR A 208 29.61 -8.81 35.12
C THR A 208 30.81 -8.08 35.73
N GLY A 209 31.03 -8.25 37.04
CA GLY A 209 32.13 -7.62 37.77
C GLY A 209 31.78 -6.32 38.50
N PHE A 210 30.68 -5.66 38.15
CA PHE A 210 30.26 -4.44 38.85
C PHE A 210 29.34 -4.80 40.03
N LYS A 211 29.74 -4.34 41.23
CA LYS A 211 29.04 -4.55 42.50
C LYS A 211 28.88 -3.21 43.23
N GLY A 212 27.94 -3.13 44.15
CA GLY A 212 27.68 -1.91 44.93
C GLY A 212 26.43 -1.16 44.51
N TYR A 213 25.96 -0.30 45.38
CA TYR A 213 24.76 0.51 45.16
C TYR A 213 25.06 1.73 44.27
N TRP A 214 24.06 2.18 43.59
CA TRP A 214 24.13 3.44 42.84
C TRP A 214 23.90 4.61 43.80
N GLU A 215 24.63 5.70 43.59
CA GLU A 215 24.49 6.92 44.39
C GLU A 215 23.32 7.75 43.87
N LEU A 216 22.55 8.28 44.80
CA LEU A 216 21.50 9.25 44.52
C LEU A 216 22.03 10.64 44.90
N CYS A 217 22.42 11.44 43.90
CA CYS A 217 22.79 12.83 44.11
C CYS A 217 21.56 13.73 44.05
N LYS A 218 21.50 14.72 44.92
CA LYS A 218 20.47 15.77 44.94
C LYS A 218 20.91 16.93 44.09
#